data_510d2262e230ddce09877cac3e504a2a
#
_entry.id   510d2262e230ddce09877cac3e504a2a
#
_cell.length_a   1.000
_cell.length_b   1.000
_cell.length_c   1.000
_cell.angle_alpha   90.00
_cell.angle_beta   90.00
_cell.angle_gamma   90.00
#
_symmetry.space_group_name_H-M   'P 1'
#
loop_
_entity.id
_entity.type
_entity.pdbx_description
1 polymer ?
#
loop_
_entity_poly.entity_id
_entity_poly.type
_entity_poly.pdbx_seq_one_letter_code
_entity_poly.pdbx_strand_id
1 'polypeptide(L)'
;MDSSPHKSGFVTVNAIRLHYLDWGGSGPALLFLAGLGCNAHIYDRFAPRFTDRFHALALTRRGHGDSDYPETGYDIDTLTEDIRQFLDHLQIDKAILVGHSLAGIELSHFAALYSERVSALVYLDAAYYRNTDECKAMQAQNPMKDITIPGE
;
A
#
# COMPACT_ATOMS: atom_id res chain seq x y z
N MET A 1 -2.14 -16.83 17.68
CA MET A 1 -3.24 -17.06 16.71
C MET A 1 -3.82 -15.70 16.40
N ASP A 2 -3.89 -15.37 15.13
CA ASP A 2 -4.58 -14.17 14.67
C ASP A 2 -6.07 -14.32 14.97
N SER A 3 -6.61 -13.37 15.74
CA SER A 3 -8.03 -13.34 16.12
C SER A 3 -8.82 -12.27 15.34
N SER A 4 -8.20 -11.65 14.34
CA SER A 4 -8.84 -10.65 13.50
C SER A 4 -9.88 -11.32 12.59
N PRO A 5 -11.10 -10.78 12.48
CA PRO A 5 -12.16 -11.38 11.65
C PRO A 5 -11.97 -11.03 10.16
N HIS A 6 -10.84 -11.40 9.57
CA HIS A 6 -10.58 -11.20 8.15
C HIS A 6 -10.59 -12.50 7.36
N LYS A 7 -10.77 -12.39 6.05
CA LYS A 7 -10.43 -13.41 5.08
C LYS A 7 -9.06 -13.08 4.51
N SER A 8 -8.15 -14.05 4.53
CA SER A 8 -6.87 -13.96 3.84
C SER A 8 -7.02 -14.53 2.43
N GLY A 9 -6.53 -13.81 1.44
CA GLY A 9 -6.63 -14.19 0.04
C GLY A 9 -5.36 -13.87 -0.75
N PHE A 10 -5.31 -14.41 -1.97
CA PHE A 10 -4.25 -14.12 -2.93
C PHE A 10 -4.85 -13.74 -4.26
N VAL A 11 -4.18 -12.83 -4.93
CA VAL A 11 -4.50 -12.42 -6.30
C VAL A 11 -3.24 -12.50 -7.15
N THR A 12 -3.38 -12.97 -8.38
CA THR A 12 -2.27 -12.92 -9.36
C THR A 12 -2.49 -11.72 -10.25
N VAL A 13 -1.64 -10.72 -10.10
CA VAL A 13 -1.65 -9.48 -10.88
C VAL A 13 -0.23 -9.13 -11.27
N ASN A 14 -0.06 -8.46 -12.41
CA ASN A 14 1.25 -8.01 -12.86
C ASN A 14 2.32 -9.13 -12.82
N ALA A 15 1.91 -10.36 -13.20
CA ALA A 15 2.69 -11.59 -13.24
C ALA A 15 3.25 -12.09 -11.87
N ILE A 16 2.74 -11.61 -10.75
CA ILE A 16 3.09 -12.06 -9.41
C ILE A 16 1.85 -12.34 -8.56
N ARG A 17 2.02 -13.10 -7.49
CA ARG A 17 0.97 -13.38 -6.52
C ARG A 17 1.11 -12.42 -5.34
N LEU A 18 0.05 -11.65 -5.09
CA LEU A 18 -0.02 -10.73 -3.95
C LEU A 18 -1.03 -11.25 -2.92
N HIS A 19 -0.63 -11.18 -1.67
CA HIS A 19 -1.47 -11.44 -0.50
C HIS A 19 -2.32 -10.22 -0.17
N TYR A 20 -3.56 -10.45 0.26
CA TYR A 20 -4.43 -9.40 0.78
C TYR A 20 -5.31 -9.89 1.91
N LEU A 21 -5.80 -8.97 2.71
CA LEU A 21 -6.79 -9.20 3.76
C LEU A 21 -8.08 -8.48 3.41
N ASP A 22 -9.20 -9.15 3.70
CA ASP A 22 -10.56 -8.63 3.50
C ASP A 22 -11.35 -8.79 4.80
N TRP A 23 -11.64 -7.68 5.47
CA TRP A 23 -12.49 -7.66 6.68
C TRP A 23 -13.97 -7.56 6.35
N GLY A 24 -14.34 -7.48 5.07
CA GLY A 24 -15.72 -7.32 4.65
C GLY A 24 -16.25 -5.92 4.87
N GLY A 25 -17.55 -5.85 5.09
CA GLY A 25 -18.29 -4.60 5.18
C GLY A 25 -19.05 -4.30 3.88
N SER A 26 -19.97 -3.35 3.95
CA SER A 26 -20.77 -2.89 2.82
C SER A 26 -20.57 -1.38 2.63
N GLY A 27 -20.28 -0.96 1.43
CA GLY A 27 -20.07 0.45 1.13
C GLY A 27 -18.86 0.68 0.24
N PRO A 28 -18.36 1.92 0.14
CA PRO A 28 -17.18 2.21 -0.67
C PRO A 28 -15.97 1.41 -0.20
N ALA A 29 -15.14 0.97 -1.15
CA ALA A 29 -13.91 0.26 -0.84
C ALA A 29 -12.91 1.18 -0.11
N LEU A 30 -12.33 0.67 0.98
CA LEU A 30 -11.30 1.31 1.79
C LEU A 30 -10.07 0.40 1.76
N LEU A 31 -9.09 0.76 0.93
CA LEU A 31 -7.88 -0.02 0.72
C LEU A 31 -6.71 0.55 1.52
N PHE A 32 -6.18 -0.26 2.43
CA PHE A 32 -5.02 0.05 3.23
C PHE A 32 -3.73 -0.48 2.59
N LEU A 33 -2.70 0.38 2.56
CA LEU A 33 -1.36 0.07 2.08
C LEU A 33 -0.33 0.33 3.18
N ALA A 34 0.46 -0.69 3.50
CA ALA A 34 1.43 -0.64 4.60
C ALA A 34 2.75 0.05 4.19
N GLY A 35 3.50 0.51 5.17
CA GLY A 35 4.85 1.05 4.98
C GLY A 35 5.88 -0.02 4.61
N LEU A 36 7.12 0.40 4.39
CA LEU A 36 8.24 -0.49 4.11
C LEU A 36 8.46 -1.48 5.27
N GLY A 37 8.71 -2.74 4.95
CA GLY A 37 8.93 -3.81 5.93
C GLY A 37 7.66 -4.30 6.62
N CYS A 38 6.49 -3.76 6.29
CA CYS A 38 5.21 -4.14 6.87
C CYS A 38 4.31 -4.84 5.85
N ASN A 39 3.37 -5.63 6.33
CA ASN A 39 2.35 -6.29 5.53
C ASN A 39 0.93 -5.86 5.96
N ALA A 40 -0.10 -6.44 5.34
CA ALA A 40 -1.50 -6.10 5.60
C ALA A 40 -1.93 -6.30 7.07
N HIS A 41 -1.31 -7.21 7.80
CA HIS A 41 -1.65 -7.52 9.19
C HIS A 41 -1.42 -6.39 10.19
N ILE A 42 -0.66 -5.33 9.85
CA ILE A 42 -0.56 -4.16 10.73
C ILE A 42 -1.92 -3.49 10.96
N TYR A 43 -2.89 -3.75 10.09
CA TYR A 43 -4.24 -3.20 10.15
C TYR A 43 -5.27 -4.10 10.86
N ASP A 44 -4.90 -5.27 11.37
CA ASP A 44 -5.81 -6.23 11.98
C ASP A 44 -6.68 -5.66 13.11
N ARG A 45 -6.14 -4.71 13.86
CA ARG A 45 -6.87 -4.02 14.93
C ARG A 45 -7.53 -2.71 14.50
N PHE A 46 -7.20 -2.22 13.32
CA PHE A 46 -7.65 -0.92 12.83
C PHE A 46 -8.75 -1.05 11.78
N ALA A 47 -8.54 -1.86 10.75
CA ALA A 47 -9.48 -2.02 9.64
C ALA A 47 -10.88 -2.49 10.06
N PRO A 48 -11.07 -3.40 11.03
CA PRO A 48 -12.39 -3.81 11.47
C PRO A 48 -13.29 -2.69 12.00
N ARG A 49 -12.70 -1.57 12.42
CA ARG A 49 -13.45 -0.41 12.94
C ARG A 49 -14.23 0.36 11.86
N PHE A 50 -13.99 0.03 10.60
CA PHE A 50 -14.59 0.72 9.46
C PHE A 50 -15.62 -0.11 8.72
N THR A 51 -15.78 -1.39 9.05
CA THR A 51 -16.61 -2.34 8.31
C THR A 51 -18.12 -2.09 8.43
N ASP A 52 -18.54 -1.24 9.35
CA ASP A 52 -19.92 -0.77 9.45
C ASP A 52 -20.30 0.20 8.31
N ARG A 53 -19.31 0.82 7.64
CA ARG A 53 -19.52 1.87 6.63
C ARG A 53 -18.75 1.66 5.34
N PHE A 54 -17.73 0.82 5.35
CA PHE A 54 -16.81 0.60 4.23
C PHE A 54 -16.55 -0.89 4.01
N HIS A 55 -16.23 -1.27 2.79
CA HIS A 55 -15.59 -2.55 2.52
C HIS A 55 -14.08 -2.39 2.76
N ALA A 56 -13.60 -2.93 3.88
CA ALA A 56 -12.22 -2.74 4.34
C ALA A 56 -11.29 -3.84 3.83
N LEU A 57 -10.25 -3.44 3.12
CA LEU A 57 -9.25 -4.29 2.46
C LEU A 57 -7.85 -3.81 2.81
N ALA A 58 -6.87 -4.70 2.82
CA ALA A 58 -5.46 -4.33 2.83
C ALA A 58 -4.66 -5.21 1.86
N LEU A 59 -3.81 -4.58 1.06
CA LEU A 59 -2.91 -5.27 0.13
C LEU A 59 -1.51 -5.36 0.73
N THR A 60 -0.93 -6.55 0.72
CA THR A 60 0.49 -6.76 1.02
C THR A 60 1.29 -6.55 -0.27
N ARG A 61 2.17 -5.54 -0.25
CA ARG A 61 3.04 -5.19 -1.39
C ARG A 61 3.93 -6.37 -1.79
N ARG A 62 4.34 -6.43 -3.06
CA ARG A 62 5.41 -7.33 -3.53
C ARG A 62 6.65 -7.23 -2.65
N GLY A 63 7.35 -8.32 -2.44
CA GLY A 63 8.52 -8.36 -1.57
C GLY A 63 8.23 -8.19 -0.08
N HIS A 64 6.97 -8.39 0.35
CA HIS A 64 6.58 -8.26 1.76
C HIS A 64 5.64 -9.40 2.15
N GLY A 65 5.74 -9.84 3.41
CA GLY A 65 4.84 -10.83 4.01
C GLY A 65 4.66 -12.07 3.14
N ASP A 66 3.41 -12.44 2.85
CA ASP A 66 3.06 -13.63 2.08
C ASP A 66 2.93 -13.36 0.56
N SER A 67 3.21 -12.14 0.10
CA SER A 67 3.31 -11.82 -1.32
C SER A 67 4.60 -12.34 -1.93
N ASP A 68 4.61 -12.55 -3.26
CA ASP A 68 5.81 -12.98 -3.96
C ASP A 68 6.96 -11.96 -3.86
N TYR A 69 8.19 -12.46 -3.95
CA TYR A 69 9.45 -11.72 -3.86
C TYR A 69 10.19 -11.76 -5.21
N PRO A 70 9.71 -11.04 -6.24
CA PRO A 70 10.40 -10.99 -7.53
C PRO A 70 11.75 -10.26 -7.39
N GLU A 71 12.70 -10.56 -8.27
CA GLU A 71 14.02 -9.91 -8.29
C GLU A 71 13.98 -8.45 -8.72
N THR A 72 12.91 -8.03 -9.43
CA THR A 72 12.76 -6.69 -10.01
C THR A 72 11.32 -6.18 -9.85
N GLY A 73 11.08 -4.95 -10.31
CA GLY A 73 9.74 -4.36 -10.32
C GLY A 73 9.37 -3.69 -9.01
N TYR A 74 10.34 -3.07 -8.35
CA TYR A 74 10.10 -2.29 -7.12
C TYR A 74 10.08 -0.78 -7.39
N ASP A 75 10.03 -0.40 -8.66
CA ASP A 75 9.80 0.99 -9.08
C ASP A 75 8.34 1.40 -8.84
N ILE A 76 8.13 2.71 -8.75
CA ILE A 76 6.83 3.26 -8.38
C ILE A 76 5.74 2.95 -9.41
N ASP A 77 6.08 2.87 -10.70
CA ASP A 77 5.12 2.57 -11.76
C ASP A 77 4.59 1.15 -11.60
N THR A 78 5.48 0.19 -11.36
CA THR A 78 5.14 -1.21 -11.14
C THR A 78 4.30 -1.41 -9.87
N LEU A 79 4.69 -0.75 -8.76
CA LEU A 79 3.92 -0.81 -7.50
C LEU A 79 2.51 -0.22 -7.66
N THR A 80 2.40 0.85 -8.42
CA THR A 80 1.11 1.50 -8.72
C THR A 80 0.23 0.61 -9.60
N GLU A 81 0.84 -0.07 -10.59
CA GLU A 81 0.14 -1.00 -11.46
C GLU A 81 -0.38 -2.22 -10.69
N ASP A 82 0.34 -2.70 -9.68
CA ASP A 82 -0.14 -3.75 -8.77
C ASP A 82 -1.45 -3.35 -8.09
N ILE A 83 -1.52 -2.12 -7.58
CA ILE A 83 -2.73 -1.59 -6.93
C ILE A 83 -3.88 -1.52 -7.94
N ARG A 84 -3.62 -1.02 -9.15
CA ARG A 84 -4.64 -0.90 -10.19
C ARG A 84 -5.22 -2.27 -10.55
N GLN A 85 -4.36 -3.26 -10.84
CA GLN A 85 -4.79 -4.60 -11.21
C GLN A 85 -5.47 -5.33 -10.03
N PHE A 86 -5.06 -5.07 -8.79
CA PHE A 86 -5.74 -5.58 -7.61
C PHE A 86 -7.18 -5.08 -7.53
N LEU A 87 -7.41 -3.79 -7.71
CA LEU A 87 -8.75 -3.20 -7.74
C LEU A 87 -9.59 -3.78 -8.87
N ASP A 88 -9.00 -3.94 -10.07
CA ASP A 88 -9.69 -4.54 -11.22
C ASP A 88 -10.09 -5.99 -10.95
N HIS A 89 -9.19 -6.79 -10.34
CA HIS A 89 -9.47 -8.18 -9.99
C HIS A 89 -10.67 -8.33 -9.04
N LEU A 90 -10.79 -7.40 -8.10
CA LEU A 90 -11.92 -7.35 -7.16
C LEU A 90 -13.14 -6.60 -7.71
N GLN A 91 -13.10 -6.15 -8.95
CA GLN A 91 -14.16 -5.37 -9.61
C GLN A 91 -14.51 -4.09 -8.83
N ILE A 92 -13.50 -3.44 -8.28
CA ILE A 92 -13.63 -2.18 -7.55
C ILE A 92 -13.30 -1.02 -8.49
N ASP A 93 -14.30 -0.26 -8.88
CA ASP A 93 -14.13 0.88 -9.79
C ASP A 93 -13.39 2.04 -9.13
N LYS A 94 -13.74 2.33 -7.87
CA LYS A 94 -13.15 3.42 -7.08
C LYS A 94 -12.91 2.99 -5.65
N ALA A 95 -11.80 3.47 -5.07
CA ALA A 95 -11.46 3.21 -3.68
C ALA A 95 -11.02 4.48 -2.95
N ILE A 96 -11.21 4.48 -1.65
CA ILE A 96 -10.48 5.33 -0.71
C ILE A 96 -9.17 4.62 -0.43
N LEU A 97 -8.05 5.26 -0.74
CA LEU A 97 -6.72 4.71 -0.52
C LEU A 97 -6.13 5.28 0.78
N VAL A 98 -5.69 4.40 1.66
CA VAL A 98 -5.11 4.76 2.96
C VAL A 98 -3.67 4.24 3.00
N GLY A 99 -2.69 5.12 3.07
CA GLY A 99 -1.28 4.75 3.01
C GLY A 99 -0.51 5.19 4.25
N HIS A 100 0.28 4.28 4.80
CA HIS A 100 1.20 4.53 5.90
C HIS A 100 2.64 4.65 5.37
N SER A 101 3.39 5.65 5.84
CA SER A 101 4.82 5.79 5.55
C SER A 101 5.11 5.80 4.04
N LEU A 102 5.91 4.86 3.53
CA LEU A 102 6.28 4.74 2.11
C LEU A 102 5.06 4.65 1.17
N ALA A 103 3.97 4.04 1.61
CA ALA A 103 2.77 3.91 0.80
C ALA A 103 2.16 5.25 0.38
N GLY A 104 2.46 6.36 1.08
CA GLY A 104 2.03 7.69 0.66
C GLY A 104 2.55 8.10 -0.71
N ILE A 105 3.73 7.64 -1.10
CA ILE A 105 4.28 7.86 -2.45
C ILE A 105 3.44 7.11 -3.49
N GLU A 106 3.08 5.85 -3.18
CA GLU A 106 2.23 5.02 -4.05
C GLU A 106 0.84 5.65 -4.23
N LEU A 107 0.23 6.15 -3.15
CA LEU A 107 -1.04 6.85 -3.18
C LEU A 107 -1.00 8.07 -4.11
N SER A 108 0.04 8.89 -3.94
CA SER A 108 0.21 10.13 -4.73
C SER A 108 0.40 9.81 -6.20
N HIS A 109 1.21 8.80 -6.50
CA HIS A 109 1.47 8.37 -7.88
C HIS A 109 0.24 7.74 -8.53
N PHE A 110 -0.47 6.87 -7.78
CA PHE A 110 -1.73 6.27 -8.23
C PHE A 110 -2.76 7.34 -8.59
N ALA A 111 -2.94 8.34 -7.72
CA ALA A 111 -3.90 9.42 -7.97
C ALA A 111 -3.51 10.31 -9.17
N ALA A 112 -2.22 10.46 -9.44
CA ALA A 112 -1.74 11.20 -10.61
C ALA A 112 -2.04 10.47 -11.93
N LEU A 113 -1.95 9.13 -11.94
CA LEU A 113 -2.19 8.31 -13.13
C LEU A 113 -3.67 7.92 -13.31
N TYR A 114 -4.39 7.66 -12.21
CA TYR A 114 -5.73 7.05 -12.19
C TYR A 114 -6.68 7.83 -11.27
N SER A 115 -6.75 9.15 -11.45
CA SER A 115 -7.57 10.03 -10.60
C SER A 115 -9.05 9.63 -10.55
N GLU A 116 -9.58 9.06 -11.64
CA GLU A 116 -10.96 8.56 -11.73
C GLU A 116 -11.22 7.34 -10.85
N ARG A 117 -10.15 6.60 -10.46
CA ARG A 117 -10.21 5.42 -9.60
C ARG A 117 -10.09 5.77 -8.10
N VAL A 118 -9.91 7.04 -7.76
CA VAL A 118 -9.70 7.52 -6.38
C VAL A 118 -10.92 8.28 -5.89
N SER A 119 -11.51 7.81 -4.79
CA SER A 119 -12.57 8.53 -4.07
C SER A 119 -11.99 9.52 -3.05
N ALA A 120 -10.91 9.13 -2.37
CA ALA A 120 -10.16 9.96 -1.45
C ALA A 120 -8.78 9.36 -1.18
N LEU A 121 -7.86 10.19 -0.68
CA LEU A 121 -6.55 9.77 -0.18
C LEU A 121 -6.43 10.10 1.31
N VAL A 122 -5.92 9.14 2.09
CA VAL A 122 -5.65 9.31 3.51
C VAL A 122 -4.19 8.95 3.78
N TYR A 123 -3.43 9.91 4.27
CA TYR A 123 -2.01 9.74 4.59
C TYR A 123 -1.86 9.56 6.10
N LEU A 124 -1.39 8.38 6.51
CA LEU A 124 -1.12 8.02 7.91
C LEU A 124 0.37 8.15 8.16
N ASP A 125 0.82 9.30 8.65
CA ASP A 125 2.26 9.60 8.87
C ASP A 125 3.09 9.13 7.66
N ALA A 126 2.70 9.60 6.49
CA ALA A 126 3.11 9.05 5.23
C ALA A 126 3.97 10.02 4.42
N ALA A 127 4.98 9.46 3.74
CA ALA A 127 5.72 10.19 2.72
C ALA A 127 4.78 10.53 1.56
N TYR A 128 4.92 11.74 1.04
CA TYR A 128 4.31 12.12 -0.23
C TYR A 128 5.40 12.59 -1.19
N TYR A 129 5.19 12.30 -2.46
CA TYR A 129 6.18 12.66 -3.46
C TYR A 129 6.26 14.18 -3.60
N ARG A 130 7.36 14.76 -3.14
CA ARG A 130 7.76 16.13 -3.44
C ARG A 130 8.98 16.06 -4.34
N ASN A 131 8.77 16.19 -5.64
CA ASN A 131 9.88 16.41 -6.58
C ASN A 131 10.27 17.89 -6.57
N THR A 132 10.67 18.40 -5.40
CA THR A 132 11.16 19.76 -5.24
C THR A 132 12.66 19.72 -4.97
N ASP A 133 13.36 20.77 -5.42
CA ASP A 133 14.80 20.91 -5.14
C ASP A 133 15.07 20.96 -3.63
N GLU A 134 14.10 21.43 -2.82
CA GLU A 134 14.14 21.38 -1.35
C GLU A 134 14.21 19.94 -0.80
N CYS A 135 13.44 19.00 -1.34
CA CYS A 135 13.51 17.61 -0.92
C CYS A 135 14.83 16.94 -1.30
N LYS A 136 15.37 17.28 -2.46
CA LYS A 136 16.72 16.85 -2.88
C LYS A 136 17.78 17.39 -1.94
N ALA A 137 17.66 18.66 -1.55
CA ALA A 137 18.57 19.29 -0.60
C ALA A 137 18.46 18.66 0.80
N MET A 138 17.26 18.35 1.27
CA MET A 138 17.05 17.63 2.54
C MET A 138 17.62 16.22 2.52
N GLN A 139 17.44 15.48 1.42
CA GLN A 139 18.04 14.15 1.25
C GLN A 139 19.57 14.21 1.21
N ALA A 140 20.15 15.25 0.58
CA ALA A 140 21.60 15.46 0.56
C ALA A 140 22.17 15.76 1.95
N GLN A 141 21.37 16.34 2.84
CA GLN A 141 21.72 16.66 4.24
C GLN A 141 21.33 15.56 5.23
N ASN A 142 20.78 14.43 4.76
CA ASN A 142 20.38 13.34 5.65
C ASN A 142 21.59 12.74 6.36
N PRO A 143 21.72 12.88 7.69
CA PRO A 143 22.87 12.35 8.45
C PRO A 143 22.92 10.81 8.43
N MET A 144 21.85 10.15 8.01
CA MET A 144 21.74 8.68 7.95
C MET A 144 22.32 8.09 6.64
N LYS A 145 22.62 8.92 5.62
CA LYS A 145 23.10 8.40 4.32
C LYS A 145 24.45 7.68 4.39
N ASP A 146 25.24 7.98 5.42
CA ASP A 146 26.60 7.47 5.61
C ASP A 146 26.68 6.43 6.76
N ILE A 147 25.54 5.92 7.25
CA ILE A 147 25.54 4.87 8.27
C ILE A 147 25.87 3.54 7.60
N THR A 148 27.10 3.11 7.76
CA THR A 148 27.51 1.74 7.46
C THR A 148 27.05 0.84 8.60
N ILE A 149 26.17 -0.13 8.29
CA ILE A 149 25.78 -1.15 9.27
C ILE A 149 26.97 -2.10 9.44
N PRO A 150 27.56 -2.22 10.65
CA PRO A 150 28.67 -3.15 10.85
C PRO A 150 28.15 -4.59 10.68
N GLY A 151 28.68 -5.33 9.72
CA GLY A 151 28.42 -6.77 9.60
C GLY A 151 27.81 -7.25 8.28
N GLU A 152 27.77 -6.42 7.23
CA GLU A 152 27.55 -6.89 5.84
C GLU A 152 28.87 -6.99 5.09
#